data_8a52ff85bffe034df44a44034dc8e0f7
#
_entry.id   8a52ff85bffe034df44a44034dc8e0f7
#
_cell.length_a   1.000
_cell.length_b   1.000
_cell.length_c   1.000
_cell.angle_alpha   90.00
_cell.angle_beta   90.00
_cell.angle_gamma   90.00
#
_symmetry.space_group_name_H-M   'P 1'
#
loop_
_entity.id
_entity.type
_entity.pdbx_description
1 polymer ?
#
loop_
_entity_poly.entity_id
_entity_poly.type
_entity_poly.pdbx_seq_one_letter_code
_entity_poly.pdbx_strand_id
1 'polypeptide(L)'
;VRGLTPPRVRLALFALALGGFGIGTTEFVAMGLIENLAADLLPGLYASDQNRAIAQAGWLITAYALGVVVGAPTIAALAARFPRKQLLLWLLVAFTLATVASALLPTFGLVLAARFVAGLPHGAYFGIATLVAASLMGEGKRGRGVAIVLSGLTIANVIGVPLITLLGQQAGWRIAYLAVASIFALTFVAVALAVPFQEGDRAATLSRELRAFRRPQVWLALLTGAIGFGGFFAVYSYVGPVVTRVTGMGDAFIPVALVVIGIGMTIGNLAGGRAADHSVMGTIFVCFALFVASLASFALTAHTVPGLLISLFLVGGAASALSPAVQSRLMDVAGDSQTLAAAANHAALNLGNSLGAYLGGVTIAAGLGYLSPTVVGLLLCIPGVALAVVSVVLQNKRPLSV
;
A
#
# COMPACT_ATOMS: atom_id res chain seq x y z
N VAL A 1 -15.94 13.95 22.45
CA VAL A 1 -14.51 14.15 22.76
C VAL A 1 -14.25 15.56 23.35
N ARG A 2 -15.25 16.14 24.04
CA ARG A 2 -15.11 17.44 24.76
C ARG A 2 -14.28 17.21 26.01
N GLY A 3 -13.09 17.85 26.12
CA GLY A 3 -12.26 17.86 27.33
C GLY A 3 -10.82 17.35 27.20
N LEU A 4 -10.35 16.95 26.01
CA LEU A 4 -8.94 16.60 25.82
C LEU A 4 -8.08 17.86 25.66
N THR A 5 -6.95 17.89 26.38
CA THR A 5 -5.97 18.96 26.21
C THR A 5 -5.24 18.84 24.86
N PRO A 6 -4.80 19.96 24.24
CA PRO A 6 -4.09 19.92 22.95
C PRO A 6 -2.89 18.96 22.91
N PRO A 7 -2.06 18.80 23.96
CA PRO A 7 -0.98 17.82 23.98
C PRO A 7 -1.48 16.37 23.86
N ARG A 8 -2.58 16.04 24.55
CA ARG A 8 -3.15 14.68 24.49
C ARG A 8 -3.72 14.36 23.10
N VAL A 9 -4.33 15.35 22.43
CA VAL A 9 -4.79 15.17 21.03
C VAL A 9 -3.61 14.93 20.11
N ARG A 10 -2.50 15.67 20.24
CA ARG A 10 -1.30 15.46 19.42
C ARG A 10 -0.70 14.07 19.65
N LEU A 11 -0.63 13.62 20.91
CA LEU A 11 -0.11 12.29 21.26
C LEU A 11 -0.99 11.17 20.66
N ALA A 12 -2.31 11.32 20.72
CA ALA A 12 -3.24 10.37 20.10
C ALA A 12 -3.08 10.30 18.57
N LEU A 13 -2.96 11.46 17.91
CA LEU A 13 -2.72 11.53 16.46
C LEU A 13 -1.37 10.90 16.09
N PHE A 14 -0.32 11.16 16.86
CA PHE A 14 0.98 10.53 16.67
C PHE A 14 0.91 9.01 16.82
N ALA A 15 0.23 8.51 17.87
CA ALA A 15 0.03 7.08 18.08
C ALA A 15 -0.69 6.41 16.89
N LEU A 16 -1.70 7.06 16.32
CA LEU A 16 -2.41 6.56 15.14
C LEU A 16 -1.53 6.59 13.87
N ALA A 17 -0.73 7.65 13.69
CA ALA A 17 0.22 7.75 12.59
C ALA A 17 1.35 6.72 12.69
N LEU A 18 1.80 6.39 13.91
CA LEU A 18 2.81 5.35 14.16
C LEU A 18 2.33 3.97 13.68
N GLY A 19 1.03 3.66 13.83
CA GLY A 19 0.46 2.45 13.24
C GLY A 19 0.47 2.46 11.71
N GLY A 20 0.17 3.61 11.09
CA GLY A 20 0.32 3.79 9.65
C GLY A 20 1.78 3.62 9.19
N PHE A 21 2.74 4.09 9.97
CA PHE A 21 4.16 3.86 9.74
C PHE A 21 4.53 2.37 9.83
N GLY A 22 4.06 1.66 10.86
CA GLY A 22 4.27 0.21 11.00
C GLY A 22 3.68 -0.57 9.82
N ILE A 23 2.47 -0.20 9.36
CA ILE A 23 1.79 -0.82 8.23
C ILE A 23 2.60 -0.62 6.94
N GLY A 24 3.00 0.62 6.62
CA GLY A 24 3.81 0.88 5.44
C GLY A 24 5.14 0.14 5.48
N THR A 25 5.78 0.08 6.64
CA THR A 25 7.05 -0.63 6.80
C THR A 25 6.88 -2.13 6.58
N THR A 26 5.85 -2.79 7.17
CA THR A 26 5.63 -4.23 6.97
C THR A 26 5.20 -4.59 5.56
N GLU A 27 4.46 -3.72 4.89
CA GLU A 27 4.01 -3.93 3.51
C GLU A 27 5.18 -3.98 2.54
N PHE A 28 6.09 -3.00 2.62
CA PHE A 28 7.11 -2.78 1.60
C PHE A 28 8.49 -3.35 1.92
N VAL A 29 8.80 -3.71 3.17
CA VAL A 29 10.13 -4.24 3.54
C VAL A 29 10.49 -5.53 2.80
N ALA A 30 9.50 -6.37 2.48
CA ALA A 30 9.72 -7.59 1.72
C ALA A 30 10.30 -7.33 0.32
N MET A 31 10.00 -6.17 -0.28
CA MET A 31 10.49 -5.78 -1.62
C MET A 31 11.98 -5.44 -1.58
N GLY A 32 12.46 -4.86 -0.47
CA GLY A 32 13.88 -4.58 -0.25
C GLY A 32 14.70 -5.81 0.18
N LEU A 33 14.05 -6.87 0.70
CA LEU A 33 14.69 -8.07 1.23
C LEU A 33 14.34 -9.34 0.45
N ILE A 34 13.81 -9.22 -0.77
CA ILE A 34 13.25 -10.35 -1.52
C ILE A 34 14.31 -11.43 -1.80
N GLU A 35 15.56 -11.04 -2.11
CA GLU A 35 16.66 -11.99 -2.33
C GLU A 35 17.05 -12.71 -1.02
N ASN A 36 17.11 -12.00 0.10
CA ASN A 36 17.39 -12.56 1.41
C ASN A 36 16.31 -13.58 1.83
N LEU A 37 15.03 -13.24 1.59
CA LEU A 37 13.90 -14.14 1.84
C LEU A 37 13.95 -15.38 0.95
N ALA A 38 14.28 -15.23 -0.33
CA ALA A 38 14.43 -16.34 -1.27
C ALA A 38 15.56 -17.28 -0.86
N ALA A 39 16.72 -16.73 -0.51
CA ALA A 39 17.90 -17.51 -0.12
C ALA A 39 17.68 -18.32 1.17
N ASP A 40 17.02 -17.74 2.18
CA ASP A 40 16.80 -18.40 3.47
C ASP A 40 15.61 -19.37 3.45
N LEU A 41 14.49 -19.00 2.83
CA LEU A 41 13.26 -19.81 2.86
C LEU A 41 13.18 -20.84 1.75
N LEU A 42 13.95 -20.69 0.66
CA LEU A 42 13.95 -21.56 -0.52
C LEU A 42 15.40 -21.96 -0.93
N PRO A 43 16.28 -22.41 0.01
CA PRO A 43 17.71 -22.57 -0.26
C PRO A 43 18.00 -23.53 -1.41
N GLY A 44 17.28 -24.64 -1.51
CA GLY A 44 17.47 -25.62 -2.60
C GLY A 44 17.10 -25.05 -3.96
N LEU A 45 15.98 -24.30 -4.05
CA LEU A 45 15.57 -23.64 -5.28
C LEU A 45 16.51 -22.46 -5.61
N TYR A 46 16.93 -21.70 -4.61
CA TYR A 46 17.85 -20.58 -4.80
C TYR A 46 19.21 -21.02 -5.34
N ALA A 47 19.72 -22.20 -4.91
CA ALA A 47 20.96 -22.78 -5.41
C ALA A 47 20.84 -23.30 -6.86
N SER A 48 19.68 -23.83 -7.24
CA SER A 48 19.46 -24.40 -8.58
C SER A 48 18.94 -23.40 -9.61
N ASP A 49 18.04 -22.48 -9.18
CA ASP A 49 17.41 -21.47 -10.06
C ASP A 49 17.04 -20.24 -9.23
N GLN A 50 17.95 -19.27 -9.16
CA GLN A 50 17.75 -18.02 -8.43
C GLN A 50 16.53 -17.21 -8.91
N ASN A 51 16.30 -17.19 -10.24
CA ASN A 51 15.19 -16.41 -10.79
C ASN A 51 13.85 -16.96 -10.33
N ARG A 52 13.71 -18.28 -10.32
CA ARG A 52 12.53 -18.95 -9.79
C ARG A 52 12.36 -18.76 -8.29
N ALA A 53 13.45 -18.83 -7.52
CA ALA A 53 13.40 -18.62 -6.08
C ALA A 53 12.95 -17.19 -5.73
N ILE A 54 13.48 -16.16 -6.40
CA ILE A 54 13.11 -14.76 -6.21
C ILE A 54 11.64 -14.54 -6.65
N ALA A 55 11.22 -15.10 -7.78
CA ALA A 55 9.84 -15.03 -8.24
C ALA A 55 8.88 -15.70 -7.23
N GLN A 56 9.27 -16.85 -6.67
CA GLN A 56 8.49 -17.53 -5.63
C GLN A 56 8.45 -16.75 -4.31
N ALA A 57 9.54 -16.08 -3.93
CA ALA A 57 9.54 -15.19 -2.77
C ALA A 57 8.57 -14.00 -2.94
N GLY A 58 8.33 -13.55 -4.16
CA GLY A 58 7.31 -12.54 -4.47
C GLY A 58 5.88 -12.91 -4.03
N TRP A 59 5.59 -14.19 -3.84
CA TRP A 59 4.32 -14.64 -3.27
C TRP A 59 4.11 -14.18 -1.83
N LEU A 60 5.18 -13.87 -1.06
CA LEU A 60 5.07 -13.29 0.28
C LEU A 60 4.48 -11.87 0.24
N ILE A 61 4.77 -11.11 -0.82
CA ILE A 61 4.19 -9.79 -1.09
C ILE A 61 2.73 -9.97 -1.52
N THR A 62 2.49 -10.85 -2.48
CA THR A 62 1.15 -11.21 -2.98
C THR A 62 0.23 -11.66 -1.84
N ALA A 63 0.68 -12.53 -0.96
CA ALA A 63 -0.11 -13.05 0.16
C ALA A 63 -0.54 -11.95 1.14
N TYR A 64 0.38 -11.05 1.49
CA TYR A 64 0.04 -9.90 2.34
C TYR A 64 -1.02 -9.01 1.67
N ALA A 65 -0.82 -8.67 0.41
CA ALA A 65 -1.75 -7.85 -0.35
C ALA A 65 -3.13 -8.50 -0.50
N LEU A 66 -3.20 -9.82 -0.73
CA LEU A 66 -4.47 -10.57 -0.72
C LEU A 66 -5.13 -10.56 0.65
N GLY A 67 -4.34 -10.63 1.74
CA GLY A 67 -4.85 -10.44 3.09
C GLY A 67 -5.55 -9.10 3.26
N VAL A 68 -4.97 -8.01 2.74
CA VAL A 68 -5.59 -6.68 2.75
C VAL A 68 -6.88 -6.65 1.93
N VAL A 69 -6.88 -7.25 0.74
CA VAL A 69 -8.07 -7.33 -0.14
C VAL A 69 -9.24 -8.01 0.56
N VAL A 70 -8.98 -9.09 1.29
CA VAL A 70 -10.00 -9.82 2.04
C VAL A 70 -10.38 -9.09 3.33
N GLY A 71 -9.37 -8.63 4.08
CA GLY A 71 -9.56 -8.07 5.41
C GLY A 71 -10.20 -6.69 5.41
N ALA A 72 -9.87 -5.80 4.46
CA ALA A 72 -10.37 -4.44 4.44
C ALA A 72 -11.91 -4.38 4.39
N PRO A 73 -12.61 -5.02 3.44
CA PRO A 73 -14.06 -4.96 3.41
C PRO A 73 -14.72 -5.80 4.51
N THR A 74 -14.17 -6.96 4.86
CA THR A 74 -14.79 -7.88 5.83
C THR A 74 -14.68 -7.37 7.25
N ILE A 75 -13.49 -6.95 7.68
CA ILE A 75 -13.28 -6.46 9.04
C ILE A 75 -13.93 -5.08 9.20
N ALA A 76 -13.85 -4.18 8.21
CA ALA A 76 -14.50 -2.88 8.28
C ALA A 76 -16.03 -3.02 8.45
N ALA A 77 -16.64 -3.96 7.71
CA ALA A 77 -18.05 -4.22 7.77
C ALA A 77 -18.52 -4.84 9.11
N LEU A 78 -17.75 -5.81 9.64
CA LEU A 78 -18.09 -6.50 10.90
C LEU A 78 -17.77 -5.62 12.12
N ALA A 79 -16.78 -4.76 12.00
CA ALA A 79 -16.18 -4.03 13.10
C ALA A 79 -16.83 -2.68 13.40
N ALA A 80 -17.66 -2.13 12.52
CA ALA A 80 -18.29 -0.81 12.67
C ALA A 80 -19.08 -0.66 14.00
N ARG A 81 -19.60 -1.76 14.55
CA ARG A 81 -20.40 -1.80 15.79
C ARG A 81 -19.54 -1.74 17.08
N PHE A 82 -18.26 -2.11 16.99
CA PHE A 82 -17.39 -2.20 18.17
C PHE A 82 -16.80 -0.84 18.55
N PRO A 83 -16.47 -0.63 19.83
CA PRO A 83 -15.76 0.57 20.27
C PRO A 83 -14.45 0.73 19.51
N ARG A 84 -14.26 1.91 18.90
CA ARG A 84 -13.15 2.17 17.96
C ARG A 84 -11.78 1.95 18.57
N LYS A 85 -11.56 2.38 19.82
CA LYS A 85 -10.29 2.17 20.53
C LYS A 85 -9.99 0.69 20.73
N GLN A 86 -10.96 -0.09 21.21
CA GLN A 86 -10.77 -1.53 21.45
C GLN A 86 -10.43 -2.26 20.14
N LEU A 87 -11.12 -1.89 19.06
CA LEU A 87 -10.88 -2.47 17.77
C LEU A 87 -9.48 -2.16 17.25
N LEU A 88 -8.99 -0.91 17.38
CA LEU A 88 -7.61 -0.56 17.04
C LEU A 88 -6.60 -1.40 17.84
N LEU A 89 -6.84 -1.62 19.14
CA LEU A 89 -5.97 -2.44 19.97
C LEU A 89 -5.95 -3.91 19.49
N TRP A 90 -7.11 -4.51 19.17
CA TRP A 90 -7.16 -5.87 18.64
C TRP A 90 -6.48 -6.00 17.27
N LEU A 91 -6.64 -5.00 16.39
CA LEU A 91 -5.94 -4.96 15.11
C LEU A 91 -4.43 -4.89 15.29
N LEU A 92 -3.93 -4.10 16.27
CA LEU A 92 -2.50 -3.99 16.58
C LEU A 92 -1.95 -5.27 17.19
N VAL A 93 -2.72 -5.99 18.03
CA VAL A 93 -2.37 -7.32 18.51
C VAL A 93 -2.24 -8.30 17.33
N ALA A 94 -3.21 -8.30 16.42
CA ALA A 94 -3.17 -9.14 15.23
C ALA A 94 -1.94 -8.84 14.35
N PHE A 95 -1.63 -7.57 14.10
CA PHE A 95 -0.41 -7.16 13.39
C PHE A 95 0.86 -7.65 14.08
N THR A 96 0.96 -7.43 15.40
CA THR A 96 2.14 -7.82 16.18
C THR A 96 2.36 -9.34 16.09
N LEU A 97 1.32 -10.11 16.40
CA LEU A 97 1.41 -11.58 16.42
C LEU A 97 1.70 -12.15 15.03
N ALA A 98 1.02 -11.67 13.99
CA ALA A 98 1.23 -12.15 12.63
C ALA A 98 2.62 -11.75 12.08
N THR A 99 3.14 -10.58 12.45
CA THR A 99 4.49 -10.16 12.06
C THR A 99 5.57 -10.94 12.82
N VAL A 100 5.38 -11.22 14.12
CA VAL A 100 6.24 -12.13 14.90
C VAL A 100 6.20 -13.53 14.29
N ALA A 101 5.02 -14.06 13.96
CA ALA A 101 4.90 -15.35 13.30
C ALA A 101 5.65 -15.37 11.95
N SER A 102 5.53 -14.31 11.15
CA SER A 102 6.29 -14.18 9.89
C SER A 102 7.80 -14.24 10.11
N ALA A 103 8.30 -13.68 11.24
CA ALA A 103 9.73 -13.72 11.58
C ALA A 103 10.22 -15.08 12.09
N LEU A 104 9.39 -15.81 12.83
CA LEU A 104 9.82 -17.01 13.58
C LEU A 104 9.50 -18.34 12.89
N LEU A 105 8.53 -18.34 11.96
CA LEU A 105 8.12 -19.57 11.29
C LEU A 105 9.24 -20.10 10.36
N PRO A 106 9.46 -21.43 10.33
CA PRO A 106 10.66 -22.02 9.72
C PRO A 106 10.52 -22.28 8.21
N THR A 107 9.32 -22.35 7.66
CA THR A 107 9.11 -22.76 6.27
C THR A 107 8.44 -21.68 5.45
N PHE A 108 8.72 -21.65 4.15
CA PHE A 108 8.12 -20.71 3.20
C PHE A 108 6.58 -20.68 3.28
N GLY A 109 5.92 -21.86 3.30
CA GLY A 109 4.46 -21.95 3.35
C GLY A 109 3.86 -21.38 4.64
N LEU A 110 4.50 -21.59 5.78
CA LEU A 110 4.05 -21.03 7.06
C LEU A 110 4.26 -19.50 7.11
N VAL A 111 5.39 -19.00 6.60
CA VAL A 111 5.64 -17.57 6.48
C VAL A 111 4.63 -16.93 5.51
N LEU A 112 4.31 -17.60 4.39
CA LEU A 112 3.29 -17.16 3.44
C LEU A 112 1.92 -17.00 4.11
N ALA A 113 1.49 -17.99 4.89
CA ALA A 113 0.24 -17.93 5.65
C ALA A 113 0.26 -16.79 6.68
N ALA A 114 1.36 -16.63 7.41
CA ALA A 114 1.53 -15.53 8.37
C ALA A 114 1.47 -14.16 7.70
N ARG A 115 2.05 -14.00 6.51
CA ARG A 115 1.98 -12.77 5.71
C ARG A 115 0.53 -12.46 5.29
N PHE A 116 -0.23 -13.47 4.86
CA PHE A 116 -1.65 -13.29 4.55
C PHE A 116 -2.43 -12.80 5.78
N VAL A 117 -2.22 -13.44 6.94
CA VAL A 117 -2.88 -13.03 8.20
C VAL A 117 -2.47 -11.62 8.61
N ALA A 118 -1.18 -11.24 8.43
CA ALA A 118 -0.70 -9.89 8.71
C ALA A 118 -1.35 -8.81 7.82
N GLY A 119 -1.80 -9.17 6.61
CA GLY A 119 -2.52 -8.27 5.72
C GLY A 119 -3.96 -7.98 6.16
N LEU A 120 -4.64 -8.92 6.83
CA LEU A 120 -6.06 -8.80 7.17
C LEU A 120 -6.43 -7.51 7.94
N PRO A 121 -5.70 -7.07 8.98
CA PRO A 121 -6.06 -5.88 9.75
C PRO A 121 -5.75 -4.55 9.06
N HIS A 122 -4.98 -4.52 7.97
CA HIS A 122 -4.45 -3.31 7.34
C HIS A 122 -5.53 -2.27 6.99
N GLY A 123 -6.48 -2.62 6.12
CA GLY A 123 -7.50 -1.68 5.65
C GLY A 123 -8.45 -1.23 6.75
N ALA A 124 -8.77 -2.12 7.67
CA ALA A 124 -9.59 -1.81 8.83
C ALA A 124 -8.90 -0.83 9.78
N TYR A 125 -7.58 -0.97 9.99
CA TYR A 125 -6.81 -0.04 10.80
C TYR A 125 -6.90 1.38 10.24
N PHE A 126 -6.59 1.58 8.95
CA PHE A 126 -6.67 2.92 8.33
C PHE A 126 -8.08 3.49 8.37
N GLY A 127 -9.11 2.68 8.09
CA GLY A 127 -10.50 3.11 8.16
C GLY A 127 -10.87 3.66 9.55
N ILE A 128 -10.51 2.93 10.62
CA ILE A 128 -10.86 3.31 11.99
C ILE A 128 -9.96 4.43 12.51
N ALA A 129 -8.64 4.34 12.26
CA ALA A 129 -7.68 5.35 12.72
C ALA A 129 -7.98 6.74 12.14
N THR A 130 -8.35 6.81 10.85
CA THR A 130 -8.72 8.08 10.20
C THR A 130 -10.03 8.64 10.76
N LEU A 131 -11.03 7.82 11.05
CA LEU A 131 -12.27 8.25 11.72
C LEU A 131 -12.01 8.79 13.13
N VAL A 132 -11.18 8.10 13.90
CA VAL A 132 -10.78 8.56 15.25
C VAL A 132 -10.02 9.88 15.16
N ALA A 133 -9.04 9.98 14.27
CA ALA A 133 -8.27 11.21 14.07
C ALA A 133 -9.14 12.39 13.64
N ALA A 134 -10.07 12.16 12.71
CA ALA A 134 -11.03 13.18 12.26
C ALA A 134 -11.89 13.68 13.44
N SER A 135 -12.36 12.78 14.30
CA SER A 135 -13.17 13.13 15.48
C SER A 135 -12.38 13.91 16.54
N LEU A 136 -11.08 13.61 16.70
CA LEU A 136 -10.18 14.31 17.63
C LEU A 136 -9.88 15.75 17.20
N MET A 137 -9.83 16.00 15.88
CA MET A 137 -9.55 17.33 15.33
C MET A 137 -10.76 18.26 15.32
N GLY A 138 -11.98 17.71 15.38
CA GLY A 138 -13.24 18.46 15.40
C GLY A 138 -13.65 19.00 14.02
N GLU A 139 -14.74 19.77 14.02
CA GLU A 139 -15.30 20.36 12.78
C GLU A 139 -14.32 21.32 12.09
N GLY A 140 -14.29 21.33 10.78
CA GLY A 140 -13.40 22.16 9.95
C GLY A 140 -11.94 21.69 9.86
N LYS A 141 -11.52 20.68 10.68
CA LYS A 141 -10.14 20.16 10.69
C LYS A 141 -10.07 18.64 10.49
N ARG A 142 -11.17 18.00 10.14
CA ARG A 142 -11.26 16.53 9.98
C ARG A 142 -10.25 15.99 8.97
N GLY A 143 -10.15 16.62 7.80
CA GLY A 143 -9.19 16.25 6.76
C GLY A 143 -7.73 16.31 7.24
N ARG A 144 -7.38 17.28 8.10
CA ARG A 144 -6.04 17.35 8.68
C ARG A 144 -5.74 16.16 9.60
N GLY A 145 -6.73 15.68 10.36
CA GLY A 145 -6.59 14.48 11.18
C GLY A 145 -6.32 13.23 10.33
N VAL A 146 -7.10 13.06 9.25
CA VAL A 146 -6.90 11.98 8.26
C VAL A 146 -5.49 12.04 7.65
N ALA A 147 -5.06 13.23 7.22
CA ALA A 147 -3.74 13.44 6.62
C ALA A 147 -2.60 13.08 7.58
N ILE A 148 -2.72 13.36 8.87
CA ILE A 148 -1.71 12.99 9.88
C ILE A 148 -1.59 11.47 9.99
N VAL A 149 -2.68 10.73 10.00
CA VAL A 149 -2.63 9.25 10.05
C VAL A 149 -1.98 8.69 8.80
N LEU A 150 -2.37 9.17 7.62
CA LEU A 150 -1.84 8.72 6.34
C LEU A 150 -0.37 9.13 6.13
N SER A 151 0.10 10.21 6.77
CA SER A 151 1.52 10.59 6.71
C SER A 151 2.44 9.54 7.32
N GLY A 152 1.94 8.68 8.22
CA GLY A 152 2.68 7.53 8.72
C GLY A 152 3.15 6.62 7.60
N LEU A 153 2.26 6.29 6.65
CA LEU A 153 2.60 5.48 5.47
C LEU A 153 3.66 6.16 4.58
N THR A 154 3.51 7.45 4.36
CA THR A 154 4.46 8.24 3.56
C THR A 154 5.85 8.27 4.19
N ILE A 155 5.92 8.50 5.51
CA ILE A 155 7.18 8.49 6.27
C ILE A 155 7.79 7.08 6.27
N ALA A 156 6.97 6.02 6.34
CA ALA A 156 7.44 4.65 6.23
C ALA A 156 8.17 4.41 4.90
N ASN A 157 7.62 4.87 3.78
CA ASN A 157 8.25 4.69 2.47
C ASN A 157 9.59 5.40 2.33
N VAL A 158 9.75 6.60 2.92
CA VAL A 158 10.99 7.39 2.80
C VAL A 158 12.04 6.96 3.82
N ILE A 159 11.64 6.58 5.03
CA ILE A 159 12.56 6.32 6.15
C ILE A 159 12.43 4.88 6.65
N GLY A 160 11.21 4.40 6.92
CA GLY A 160 10.97 3.12 7.57
C GLY A 160 11.47 1.95 6.75
N VAL A 161 11.01 1.84 5.51
CA VAL A 161 11.36 0.73 4.60
C VAL A 161 12.87 0.69 4.33
N PRO A 162 13.55 1.80 3.98
CA PRO A 162 14.99 1.78 3.78
C PRO A 162 15.78 1.37 5.03
N LEU A 163 15.45 1.91 6.20
CA LEU A 163 16.15 1.59 7.44
C LEU A 163 15.95 0.13 7.86
N ILE A 164 14.72 -0.39 7.77
CA ILE A 164 14.43 -1.79 8.10
C ILE A 164 15.03 -2.74 7.06
N THR A 165 15.09 -2.34 5.78
CA THR A 165 15.81 -3.10 4.75
C THR A 165 17.31 -3.19 5.08
N LEU A 166 17.93 -2.06 5.43
CA LEU A 166 19.34 -2.04 5.85
C LEU A 166 19.57 -2.93 7.09
N LEU A 167 18.70 -2.85 8.09
CA LEU A 167 18.75 -3.72 9.25
C LEU A 167 18.66 -5.21 8.85
N GLY A 168 17.75 -5.53 7.94
CA GLY A 168 17.54 -6.89 7.44
C GLY A 168 18.73 -7.43 6.65
N GLN A 169 19.41 -6.59 5.89
CA GLN A 169 20.65 -6.96 5.19
C GLN A 169 21.82 -7.23 6.14
N GLN A 170 21.94 -6.46 7.24
CA GLN A 170 23.05 -6.56 8.19
C GLN A 170 22.82 -7.62 9.28
N ALA A 171 21.61 -7.71 9.82
CA ALA A 171 21.26 -8.55 10.96
C ALA A 171 20.36 -9.74 10.59
N GLY A 172 19.94 -9.84 9.33
CA GLY A 172 19.03 -10.86 8.84
C GLY A 172 17.57 -10.38 8.79
N TRP A 173 16.85 -10.85 7.78
CA TRP A 173 15.47 -10.44 7.50
C TRP A 173 14.51 -10.74 8.68
N ARG A 174 14.77 -11.79 9.48
CA ARG A 174 13.96 -12.13 10.66
C ARG A 174 14.02 -11.03 11.72
N ILE A 175 15.20 -10.44 11.93
CA ILE A 175 15.40 -9.31 12.86
C ILE A 175 14.66 -8.06 12.34
N ALA A 176 14.68 -7.83 11.03
CA ALA A 176 13.90 -6.74 10.41
C ALA A 176 12.39 -6.88 10.70
N TYR A 177 11.83 -8.08 10.54
CA TYR A 177 10.42 -8.32 10.85
C TYR A 177 10.11 -8.20 12.35
N LEU A 178 11.01 -8.64 13.24
CA LEU A 178 10.86 -8.43 14.69
C LEU A 178 10.92 -6.94 15.06
N ALA A 179 11.77 -6.15 14.40
CA ALA A 179 11.79 -4.70 14.57
C ALA A 179 10.45 -4.07 14.16
N VAL A 180 9.86 -4.50 13.05
CA VAL A 180 8.51 -4.06 12.63
C VAL A 180 7.44 -4.49 13.63
N ALA A 181 7.51 -5.73 14.14
CA ALA A 181 6.59 -6.19 15.20
C ALA A 181 6.70 -5.34 16.47
N SER A 182 7.93 -4.90 16.82
CA SER A 182 8.16 -3.98 17.95
C SER A 182 7.51 -2.61 17.73
N ILE A 183 7.49 -2.11 16.49
CA ILE A 183 6.77 -0.86 16.14
C ILE A 183 5.27 -1.04 16.39
N PHE A 184 4.66 -2.17 16.02
CA PHE A 184 3.25 -2.44 16.30
C PHE A 184 2.97 -2.57 17.79
N ALA A 185 3.85 -3.25 18.55
CA ALA A 185 3.72 -3.36 20.01
C ALA A 185 3.82 -1.99 20.70
N LEU A 186 4.76 -1.14 20.28
CA LEU A 186 4.87 0.25 20.77
C LEU A 186 3.64 1.06 20.38
N THR A 187 3.12 0.89 19.19
CA THR A 187 1.88 1.53 18.75
C THR A 187 0.69 1.09 19.60
N PHE A 188 0.60 -0.19 19.94
CA PHE A 188 -0.44 -0.71 20.84
C PHE A 188 -0.40 0.03 22.18
N VAL A 189 0.77 0.16 22.80
CA VAL A 189 0.95 0.89 24.07
C VAL A 189 0.57 2.36 23.89
N ALA A 190 1.05 3.01 22.84
CA ALA A 190 0.75 4.41 22.55
C ALA A 190 -0.76 4.67 22.34
N VAL A 191 -1.44 3.80 21.58
CA VAL A 191 -2.90 3.87 21.37
C VAL A 191 -3.67 3.60 22.69
N ALA A 192 -3.23 2.61 23.46
CA ALA A 192 -3.85 2.29 24.76
C ALA A 192 -3.80 3.48 25.73
N LEU A 193 -2.70 4.19 25.76
CA LEU A 193 -2.48 5.33 26.67
C LEU A 193 -3.09 6.65 26.14
N ALA A 194 -2.94 6.93 24.84
CA ALA A 194 -3.23 8.25 24.29
C ALA A 194 -4.62 8.37 23.65
N VAL A 195 -5.14 7.32 23.02
CA VAL A 195 -6.41 7.39 22.29
C VAL A 195 -7.59 7.27 23.26
N PRO A 196 -8.54 8.24 23.27
CA PRO A 196 -9.70 8.18 24.15
C PRO A 196 -10.66 7.08 23.68
N PHE A 197 -11.50 6.61 24.62
CA PHE A 197 -12.59 5.71 24.30
C PHE A 197 -13.59 6.39 23.37
N GLN A 198 -14.01 5.69 22.33
CA GLN A 198 -15.07 6.11 21.40
C GLN A 198 -15.98 4.94 21.11
N GLU A 199 -17.28 5.18 21.22
CA GLU A 199 -18.29 4.19 20.88
C GLU A 199 -18.27 3.86 19.38
N GLY A 200 -18.67 2.63 19.04
CA GLY A 200 -18.93 2.22 17.67
C GLY A 200 -20.24 2.83 17.15
N ASP A 201 -20.43 2.76 15.84
CA ASP A 201 -21.68 3.19 15.22
C ASP A 201 -22.70 2.04 15.22
N ARG A 202 -23.61 2.05 16.17
CA ARG A 202 -24.68 1.04 16.28
C ARG A 202 -25.69 1.10 15.12
N ALA A 203 -25.77 2.21 14.40
CA ALA A 203 -26.66 2.41 13.26
C ALA A 203 -26.03 2.00 11.92
N ALA A 204 -24.72 1.68 11.88
CA ALA A 204 -24.06 1.20 10.68
C ALA A 204 -24.64 -0.17 10.29
N THR A 205 -25.25 -0.23 9.11
CA THR A 205 -25.75 -1.49 8.55
C THR A 205 -24.96 -1.86 7.31
N LEU A 206 -24.45 -3.10 7.29
CA LEU A 206 -23.72 -3.65 6.15
C LEU A 206 -24.48 -3.47 4.82
N SER A 207 -25.81 -3.62 4.85
CA SER A 207 -26.62 -3.50 3.64
C SER A 207 -26.66 -2.09 3.05
N ARG A 208 -26.56 -1.06 3.89
CA ARG A 208 -26.48 0.35 3.45
C ARG A 208 -25.15 0.63 2.76
N GLU A 209 -24.07 0.19 3.37
CA GLU A 209 -22.71 0.36 2.85
C GLU A 209 -22.52 -0.41 1.53
N LEU A 210 -22.99 -1.65 1.44
CA LEU A 210 -22.89 -2.48 0.24
C LEU A 210 -23.68 -1.94 -0.97
N ARG A 211 -24.61 -0.99 -0.78
CA ARG A 211 -25.34 -0.39 -1.91
C ARG A 211 -24.43 0.33 -2.91
N ALA A 212 -23.31 0.91 -2.47
CA ALA A 212 -22.35 1.53 -3.37
C ALA A 212 -21.84 0.57 -4.44
N PHE A 213 -21.61 -0.70 -4.08
CA PHE A 213 -21.11 -1.72 -5.01
C PHE A 213 -22.12 -2.17 -6.08
N ARG A 214 -23.40 -1.73 -6.00
CA ARG A 214 -24.37 -1.91 -7.08
C ARG A 214 -24.16 -0.90 -8.23
N ARG A 215 -23.35 0.15 -8.02
CA ARG A 215 -23.08 1.17 -9.02
C ARG A 215 -21.91 0.77 -9.91
N PRO A 216 -22.07 0.62 -11.24
CA PRO A 216 -20.97 0.25 -12.15
C PRO A 216 -19.78 1.20 -12.08
N GLN A 217 -20.02 2.49 -11.85
CA GLN A 217 -18.98 3.53 -11.74
C GLN A 217 -18.03 3.27 -10.55
N VAL A 218 -18.51 2.68 -9.46
CA VAL A 218 -17.67 2.29 -8.31
C VAL A 218 -16.67 1.21 -8.74
N TRP A 219 -17.13 0.19 -9.45
CA TRP A 219 -16.25 -0.86 -9.97
C TRP A 219 -15.25 -0.35 -10.99
N LEU A 220 -15.67 0.55 -11.88
CA LEU A 220 -14.76 1.18 -12.84
C LEU A 220 -13.66 1.97 -12.15
N ALA A 221 -13.98 2.74 -11.11
CA ALA A 221 -12.98 3.48 -10.32
C ALA A 221 -12.04 2.53 -9.57
N LEU A 222 -12.56 1.50 -8.90
CA LEU A 222 -11.76 0.49 -8.19
C LEU A 222 -10.82 -0.26 -9.12
N LEU A 223 -11.33 -0.73 -10.25
CA LEU A 223 -10.53 -1.48 -11.24
C LEU A 223 -9.49 -0.59 -11.93
N THR A 224 -9.81 0.67 -12.23
CA THR A 224 -8.83 1.65 -12.73
C THR A 224 -7.67 1.82 -11.74
N GLY A 225 -7.98 1.94 -10.44
CA GLY A 225 -6.97 1.99 -9.39
C GLY A 225 -6.18 0.69 -9.28
N ALA A 226 -6.85 -0.45 -9.15
CA ALA A 226 -6.20 -1.76 -9.01
C ALA A 226 -5.24 -2.06 -10.15
N ILE A 227 -5.71 -1.91 -11.40
CA ILE A 227 -4.91 -2.24 -12.59
C ILE A 227 -3.80 -1.20 -12.79
N GLY A 228 -4.08 0.10 -12.59
CA GLY A 228 -3.07 1.16 -12.69
C GLY A 228 -1.93 0.98 -11.70
N PHE A 229 -2.25 0.67 -10.44
CA PHE A 229 -1.23 0.38 -9.43
C PHE A 229 -0.52 -0.96 -9.64
N GLY A 230 -1.14 -1.93 -10.31
CA GLY A 230 -0.48 -3.19 -10.63
C GLY A 230 0.83 -3.00 -11.38
N GLY A 231 0.89 -2.04 -12.30
CA GLY A 231 2.12 -1.69 -13.01
C GLY A 231 3.24 -1.16 -12.11
N PHE A 232 2.91 -0.34 -11.12
CA PHE A 232 3.85 0.15 -10.12
C PHE A 232 4.43 -0.99 -9.28
N PHE A 233 3.57 -1.85 -8.77
CA PHE A 233 4.00 -2.95 -7.91
C PHE A 233 4.74 -4.05 -8.66
N ALA A 234 4.52 -4.21 -9.97
CA ALA A 234 5.35 -5.09 -10.79
C ALA A 234 6.82 -4.66 -10.75
N VAL A 235 7.11 -3.36 -10.86
CA VAL A 235 8.48 -2.81 -10.78
C VAL A 235 8.97 -2.78 -9.33
N TYR A 236 8.18 -2.25 -8.42
CA TYR A 236 8.60 -2.02 -7.04
C TYR A 236 8.91 -3.30 -6.28
N SER A 237 8.15 -4.38 -6.53
CA SER A 237 8.36 -5.67 -5.87
C SER A 237 9.73 -6.28 -6.15
N TYR A 238 10.34 -5.94 -7.28
CA TYR A 238 11.62 -6.50 -7.72
C TYR A 238 12.71 -5.44 -7.86
N VAL A 239 12.59 -4.29 -7.19
CA VAL A 239 13.59 -3.22 -7.23
C VAL A 239 14.97 -3.70 -6.74
N GLY A 240 15.02 -4.58 -5.73
CA GLY A 240 16.27 -5.15 -5.22
C GLY A 240 17.06 -5.86 -6.33
N PRO A 241 16.50 -6.89 -6.98
CA PRO A 241 17.12 -7.55 -8.12
C PRO A 241 17.48 -6.63 -9.30
N VAL A 242 16.72 -5.57 -9.55
CA VAL A 242 17.11 -4.59 -10.59
C VAL A 242 18.38 -3.85 -10.17
N VAL A 243 18.47 -3.39 -8.92
CA VAL A 243 19.68 -2.73 -8.39
C VAL A 243 20.89 -3.63 -8.51
N THR A 244 20.76 -4.89 -8.09
CA THR A 244 21.91 -5.81 -7.99
C THR A 244 22.27 -6.47 -9.32
N ARG A 245 21.31 -6.87 -10.13
CA ARG A 245 21.49 -7.70 -11.33
C ARG A 245 21.46 -6.92 -12.65
N VAL A 246 20.78 -5.76 -12.68
CA VAL A 246 20.67 -4.93 -13.90
C VAL A 246 21.61 -3.76 -13.83
N THR A 247 21.58 -2.98 -12.75
CA THR A 247 22.45 -1.83 -12.56
C THR A 247 23.86 -2.24 -12.09
N GLY A 248 23.99 -3.45 -11.51
CA GLY A 248 25.29 -4.00 -11.06
C GLY A 248 25.80 -3.37 -9.77
N MET A 249 24.93 -2.81 -8.93
CA MET A 249 25.29 -2.23 -7.64
C MET A 249 25.23 -3.29 -6.53
N GLY A 250 25.94 -3.08 -5.44
CA GLY A 250 25.86 -3.95 -4.27
C GLY A 250 24.52 -3.76 -3.51
N ASP A 251 24.17 -4.75 -2.67
CA ASP A 251 22.94 -4.76 -1.87
C ASP A 251 22.75 -3.51 -1.00
N ALA A 252 23.87 -2.91 -0.52
CA ALA A 252 23.87 -1.67 0.26
C ALA A 252 23.26 -0.48 -0.50
N PHE A 253 23.11 -0.57 -1.84
CA PHE A 253 22.48 0.48 -2.64
C PHE A 253 20.97 0.36 -2.72
N ILE A 254 20.38 -0.80 -2.36
CA ILE A 254 18.92 -1.02 -2.36
C ILE A 254 18.19 0.01 -1.48
N PRO A 255 18.61 0.29 -0.22
CA PRO A 255 17.99 1.32 0.60
C PRO A 255 17.99 2.71 -0.05
N VAL A 256 19.04 3.07 -0.80
CA VAL A 256 19.10 4.35 -1.54
C VAL A 256 18.02 4.40 -2.62
N ALA A 257 17.88 3.34 -3.41
CA ALA A 257 16.83 3.23 -4.42
C ALA A 257 15.42 3.33 -3.79
N LEU A 258 15.21 2.70 -2.62
CA LEU A 258 13.95 2.76 -1.88
C LEU A 258 13.66 4.17 -1.32
N VAL A 259 14.67 4.91 -0.86
CA VAL A 259 14.50 6.33 -0.47
C VAL A 259 14.05 7.16 -1.67
N VAL A 260 14.71 7.01 -2.80
CA VAL A 260 14.44 7.82 -4.00
C VAL A 260 13.03 7.57 -4.53
N ILE A 261 12.60 6.32 -4.63
CA ILE A 261 11.22 6.00 -5.04
C ILE A 261 10.20 6.49 -4.00
N GLY A 262 10.51 6.39 -2.69
CA GLY A 262 9.67 6.91 -1.61
C GLY A 262 9.50 8.43 -1.65
N ILE A 263 10.55 9.18 -1.95
CA ILE A 263 10.49 10.63 -2.17
C ILE A 263 9.60 10.94 -3.38
N GLY A 264 9.80 10.21 -4.48
CA GLY A 264 8.94 10.31 -5.67
C GLY A 264 7.46 10.08 -5.32
N MET A 265 7.16 8.99 -4.58
CA MET A 265 5.81 8.68 -4.11
C MET A 265 5.21 9.82 -3.27
N THR A 266 5.98 10.40 -2.38
CA THR A 266 5.54 11.51 -1.51
C THR A 266 5.17 12.74 -2.32
N ILE A 267 6.07 13.16 -3.20
CA ILE A 267 5.86 14.34 -4.05
C ILE A 267 4.69 14.09 -5.01
N GLY A 268 4.65 12.91 -5.63
CA GLY A 268 3.57 12.51 -6.53
C GLY A 268 2.20 12.54 -5.86
N ASN A 269 2.08 11.97 -4.66
CA ASN A 269 0.83 11.96 -3.91
C ASN A 269 0.33 13.39 -3.60
N LEU A 270 1.23 14.28 -3.17
CA LEU A 270 0.89 15.68 -2.91
C LEU A 270 0.49 16.44 -4.17
N ALA A 271 1.22 16.24 -5.27
CA ALA A 271 0.95 16.88 -6.56
C ALA A 271 -0.36 16.36 -7.16
N GLY A 272 -0.57 15.04 -7.12
CA GLY A 272 -1.79 14.39 -7.61
C GLY A 272 -3.04 14.82 -6.85
N GLY A 273 -2.94 14.97 -5.51
CA GLY A 273 -4.03 15.50 -4.70
C GLY A 273 -4.44 16.91 -5.14
N ARG A 274 -3.46 17.82 -5.31
CA ARG A 274 -3.74 19.19 -5.79
C ARG A 274 -4.29 19.22 -7.22
N ALA A 275 -3.78 18.38 -8.10
CA ALA A 275 -4.27 18.28 -9.47
C ALA A 275 -5.71 17.73 -9.53
N ALA A 276 -6.04 16.76 -8.67
CA ALA A 276 -7.39 16.20 -8.56
C ALA A 276 -8.43 17.23 -8.09
N ASP A 277 -8.03 18.21 -7.26
CA ASP A 277 -8.91 19.31 -6.85
C ASP A 277 -9.39 20.17 -8.06
N HIS A 278 -8.61 20.21 -9.15
CA HIS A 278 -8.98 20.93 -10.37
C HIS A 278 -9.76 20.04 -11.35
N SER A 279 -9.32 18.80 -11.56
CA SER A 279 -9.96 17.85 -12.45
C SER A 279 -9.56 16.41 -12.12
N VAL A 280 -10.47 15.66 -11.52
CA VAL A 280 -10.23 14.25 -11.15
C VAL A 280 -9.88 13.40 -12.37
N MET A 281 -10.73 13.42 -13.40
CA MET A 281 -10.50 12.59 -14.60
C MET A 281 -9.31 13.06 -15.43
N GLY A 282 -9.10 14.38 -15.56
CA GLY A 282 -7.92 14.94 -16.21
C GLY A 282 -6.64 14.49 -15.52
N THR A 283 -6.61 14.51 -14.19
CA THR A 283 -5.47 14.03 -13.40
C THR A 283 -5.22 12.54 -13.62
N ILE A 284 -6.26 11.70 -13.65
CA ILE A 284 -6.13 10.27 -13.92
C ILE A 284 -5.43 10.04 -15.27
N PHE A 285 -5.86 10.69 -16.36
CA PHE A 285 -5.25 10.51 -17.67
C PHE A 285 -3.82 11.03 -17.75
N VAL A 286 -3.54 12.20 -17.17
CA VAL A 286 -2.18 12.75 -17.12
C VAL A 286 -1.25 11.83 -16.31
N CYS A 287 -1.71 11.32 -15.17
CA CYS A 287 -0.94 10.38 -14.36
C CYS A 287 -0.63 9.09 -15.12
N PHE A 288 -1.58 8.51 -15.87
CA PHE A 288 -1.30 7.36 -16.71
C PHE A 288 -0.28 7.65 -17.82
N ALA A 289 -0.37 8.80 -18.49
CA ALA A 289 0.59 9.20 -19.50
C ALA A 289 2.02 9.35 -18.92
N LEU A 290 2.14 10.04 -17.78
CA LEU A 290 3.40 10.19 -17.06
C LEU A 290 3.93 8.84 -16.56
N PHE A 291 3.05 7.96 -16.11
CA PHE A 291 3.43 6.64 -15.61
C PHE A 291 3.95 5.74 -16.75
N VAL A 292 3.30 5.72 -17.91
CA VAL A 292 3.79 5.01 -19.10
C VAL A 292 5.17 5.55 -19.52
N ALA A 293 5.34 6.87 -19.57
CA ALA A 293 6.62 7.49 -19.91
C ALA A 293 7.72 7.14 -18.88
N SER A 294 7.38 7.11 -17.58
CA SER A 294 8.35 6.76 -16.53
C SER A 294 8.73 5.28 -16.55
N LEU A 295 7.79 4.37 -16.83
CA LEU A 295 8.07 2.94 -17.04
C LEU A 295 8.96 2.72 -18.27
N ALA A 296 8.68 3.40 -19.38
CA ALA A 296 9.51 3.34 -20.58
C ALA A 296 10.94 3.87 -20.29
N SER A 297 11.06 4.99 -19.57
CA SER A 297 12.34 5.51 -19.10
C SER A 297 13.08 4.47 -18.25
N PHE A 298 12.40 3.85 -17.29
CA PHE A 298 12.98 2.83 -16.43
C PHE A 298 13.50 1.63 -17.23
N ALA A 299 12.72 1.12 -18.19
CA ALA A 299 13.14 0.02 -19.05
C ALA A 299 14.42 0.33 -19.86
N LEU A 300 14.59 1.58 -20.29
CA LEU A 300 15.71 2.00 -21.13
C LEU A 300 16.95 2.42 -20.34
N THR A 301 16.79 2.97 -19.13
CA THR A 301 17.86 3.66 -18.42
C THR A 301 18.33 2.99 -17.13
N ALA A 302 17.61 1.97 -16.63
CA ALA A 302 17.91 1.31 -15.35
C ALA A 302 19.27 0.59 -15.31
N HIS A 303 19.94 0.45 -16.45
CA HIS A 303 21.32 -0.09 -16.54
C HIS A 303 22.39 0.85 -15.97
N THR A 304 22.06 2.10 -15.73
CA THR A 304 22.98 3.11 -15.17
C THR A 304 22.43 3.64 -13.84
N VAL A 305 23.31 3.99 -12.91
CA VAL A 305 22.89 4.50 -11.60
C VAL A 305 22.04 5.78 -11.72
N PRO A 306 22.40 6.81 -12.48
CA PRO A 306 21.53 7.99 -12.66
C PRO A 306 20.20 7.63 -13.30
N GLY A 307 20.20 6.78 -14.33
CA GLY A 307 18.98 6.33 -15.02
C GLY A 307 18.05 5.56 -14.08
N LEU A 308 18.58 4.65 -13.27
CA LEU A 308 17.83 3.94 -12.24
C LEU A 308 17.16 4.91 -11.27
N LEU A 309 17.93 5.81 -10.65
CA LEU A 309 17.42 6.70 -9.61
C LEU A 309 16.39 7.70 -10.16
N ILE A 310 16.66 8.32 -11.30
CA ILE A 310 15.72 9.26 -11.93
C ILE A 310 14.42 8.54 -12.32
N SER A 311 14.52 7.39 -12.97
CA SER A 311 13.34 6.66 -13.41
C SER A 311 12.55 6.08 -12.24
N LEU A 312 13.18 5.61 -11.16
CA LEU A 312 12.48 5.18 -9.94
C LEU A 312 11.73 6.33 -9.26
N PHE A 313 12.35 7.51 -9.19
CA PHE A 313 11.67 8.71 -8.70
C PHE A 313 10.43 9.04 -9.53
N LEU A 314 10.54 8.99 -10.86
CA LEU A 314 9.42 9.29 -11.76
C LEU A 314 8.33 8.21 -11.70
N VAL A 315 8.69 6.92 -11.65
CA VAL A 315 7.75 5.80 -11.50
C VAL A 315 6.98 5.91 -10.19
N GLY A 316 7.68 6.13 -9.06
CA GLY A 316 7.03 6.34 -7.76
C GLY A 316 6.13 7.56 -7.75
N GLY A 317 6.59 8.65 -8.33
CA GLY A 317 5.84 9.92 -8.42
C GLY A 317 4.57 9.80 -9.26
N ALA A 318 4.67 9.29 -10.47
CA ALA A 318 3.53 9.18 -11.38
C ALA A 318 2.47 8.20 -10.86
N ALA A 319 2.89 7.03 -10.34
CA ALA A 319 1.99 6.06 -9.76
C ALA A 319 1.26 6.63 -8.53
N SER A 320 2.00 7.25 -7.60
CA SER A 320 1.40 7.77 -6.36
C SER A 320 0.53 9.01 -6.59
N ALA A 321 0.75 9.78 -7.66
CA ALA A 321 -0.14 10.87 -8.05
C ALA A 321 -1.53 10.37 -8.50
N LEU A 322 -1.62 9.14 -9.02
CA LEU A 322 -2.88 8.52 -9.41
C LEU A 322 -3.77 8.21 -8.19
N SER A 323 -3.19 7.88 -7.04
CA SER A 323 -3.93 7.44 -5.84
C SER A 323 -5.00 8.43 -5.35
N PRO A 324 -4.69 9.70 -5.07
CA PRO A 324 -5.69 10.66 -4.61
C PRO A 324 -6.76 10.96 -5.66
N ALA A 325 -6.41 10.91 -6.96
CA ALA A 325 -7.37 11.10 -8.03
C ALA A 325 -8.38 9.95 -8.12
N VAL A 326 -7.92 8.69 -8.01
CA VAL A 326 -8.79 7.51 -7.97
C VAL A 326 -9.65 7.54 -6.70
N GLN A 327 -9.08 7.90 -5.55
CA GLN A 327 -9.81 8.06 -4.29
C GLN A 327 -10.93 9.09 -4.41
N SER A 328 -10.63 10.27 -4.98
CA SER A 328 -11.63 11.32 -5.20
C SER A 328 -12.72 10.84 -6.15
N ARG A 329 -12.33 10.19 -7.26
CA ARG A 329 -13.30 9.61 -8.21
C ARG A 329 -14.23 8.62 -7.52
N LEU A 330 -13.69 7.75 -6.68
CA LEU A 330 -14.45 6.76 -5.97
C LEU A 330 -15.45 7.38 -4.99
N MET A 331 -15.04 8.43 -4.28
CA MET A 331 -15.91 9.19 -3.38
C MET A 331 -17.05 9.89 -4.14
N ASP A 332 -16.76 10.48 -5.31
CA ASP A 332 -17.78 11.13 -6.16
C ASP A 332 -18.88 10.15 -6.62
N VAL A 333 -18.50 8.91 -6.94
CA VAL A 333 -19.44 7.92 -7.48
C VAL A 333 -20.11 7.04 -6.42
N ALA A 334 -19.57 7.00 -5.19
CA ALA A 334 -20.08 6.19 -4.09
C ALA A 334 -21.34 6.78 -3.42
N GLY A 335 -21.59 8.08 -3.56
CA GLY A 335 -22.71 8.77 -2.93
C GLY A 335 -22.60 8.72 -1.40
N ASP A 336 -23.64 8.22 -0.70
CA ASP A 336 -23.71 8.22 0.77
C ASP A 336 -22.76 7.19 1.45
N SER A 337 -22.14 6.28 0.68
CA SER A 337 -21.30 5.19 1.21
C SER A 337 -19.79 5.50 1.11
N GLN A 338 -19.39 6.73 1.42
CA GLN A 338 -18.00 7.20 1.24
C GLN A 338 -16.98 6.44 2.11
N THR A 339 -17.39 6.01 3.31
CA THR A 339 -16.49 5.30 4.24
C THR A 339 -16.07 3.93 3.69
N LEU A 340 -17.04 3.15 3.20
CA LEU A 340 -16.74 1.84 2.60
C LEU A 340 -16.02 2.00 1.27
N ALA A 341 -16.33 3.05 0.49
CA ALA A 341 -15.61 3.38 -0.73
C ALA A 341 -14.12 3.67 -0.45
N ALA A 342 -13.82 4.41 0.61
CA ALA A 342 -12.44 4.66 1.04
C ALA A 342 -11.71 3.37 1.45
N ALA A 343 -12.38 2.50 2.22
CA ALA A 343 -11.83 1.19 2.60
C ALA A 343 -11.60 0.29 1.36
N ALA A 344 -12.56 0.29 0.43
CA ALA A 344 -12.45 -0.46 -0.82
C ALA A 344 -11.32 0.04 -1.73
N ASN A 345 -10.96 1.32 -1.66
CA ASN A 345 -9.79 1.84 -2.37
C ASN A 345 -8.50 1.18 -1.90
N HIS A 346 -8.31 1.02 -0.58
CA HIS A 346 -7.15 0.28 -0.05
C HIS A 346 -7.14 -1.18 -0.53
N ALA A 347 -8.29 -1.83 -0.57
CA ALA A 347 -8.41 -3.18 -1.12
C ALA A 347 -8.04 -3.20 -2.63
N ALA A 348 -8.50 -2.23 -3.41
CA ALA A 348 -8.21 -2.14 -4.84
C ALA A 348 -6.71 -1.89 -5.10
N LEU A 349 -6.06 -0.99 -4.35
CA LEU A 349 -4.62 -0.75 -4.44
C LEU A 349 -3.81 -2.01 -4.10
N ASN A 350 -4.24 -2.76 -3.08
CA ASN A 350 -3.59 -4.01 -2.70
C ASN A 350 -3.91 -5.17 -3.67
N LEU A 351 -5.05 -5.16 -4.34
CA LEU A 351 -5.28 -6.06 -5.48
C LEU A 351 -4.27 -5.77 -6.61
N GLY A 352 -3.99 -4.49 -6.89
CA GLY A 352 -2.93 -4.08 -7.79
C GLY A 352 -1.56 -4.54 -7.33
N ASN A 353 -1.24 -4.40 -6.04
CA ASN A 353 0.00 -4.91 -5.45
C ASN A 353 0.15 -6.42 -5.67
N SER A 354 -0.87 -7.18 -5.32
CA SER A 354 -0.90 -8.64 -5.53
C SER A 354 -0.72 -9.02 -7.00
N LEU A 355 -1.46 -8.37 -7.90
CA LEU A 355 -1.40 -8.63 -9.33
C LEU A 355 -0.02 -8.29 -9.91
N GLY A 356 0.54 -7.13 -9.57
CA GLY A 356 1.84 -6.68 -10.04
C GLY A 356 2.97 -7.58 -9.57
N ALA A 357 3.01 -7.88 -8.27
CA ALA A 357 4.03 -8.77 -7.70
C ALA A 357 3.97 -10.17 -8.33
N TYR A 358 2.77 -10.74 -8.50
CA TYR A 358 2.58 -12.05 -9.11
C TYR A 358 3.00 -12.06 -10.59
N LEU A 359 2.45 -11.17 -11.41
CA LEU A 359 2.75 -11.14 -12.84
C LEU A 359 4.22 -10.80 -13.13
N GLY A 360 4.81 -9.88 -12.34
CA GLY A 360 6.25 -9.60 -12.39
C GLY A 360 7.08 -10.85 -12.09
N GLY A 361 6.70 -11.60 -11.05
CA GLY A 361 7.34 -12.87 -10.72
C GLY A 361 7.24 -13.92 -11.83
N VAL A 362 6.07 -14.04 -12.46
CA VAL A 362 5.87 -14.96 -13.58
C VAL A 362 6.83 -14.68 -14.74
N THR A 363 7.02 -13.40 -15.10
CA THR A 363 7.92 -13.05 -16.20
C THR A 363 9.40 -13.30 -15.84
N ILE A 364 9.79 -13.06 -14.58
CA ILE A 364 11.13 -13.37 -14.08
C ILE A 364 11.37 -14.88 -14.07
N ALA A 365 10.41 -15.67 -13.57
CA ALA A 365 10.49 -17.13 -13.55
C ALA A 365 10.55 -17.74 -14.96
N ALA A 366 9.94 -17.09 -15.96
CA ALA A 366 10.03 -17.46 -17.36
C ALA A 366 11.40 -17.10 -18.00
N GLY A 367 12.35 -16.54 -17.24
CA GLY A 367 13.68 -16.19 -17.75
C GLY A 367 13.74 -14.91 -18.58
N LEU A 368 12.69 -14.07 -18.56
CA LEU A 368 12.64 -12.83 -19.34
C LEU A 368 13.46 -11.67 -18.73
N GLY A 369 14.14 -11.92 -17.62
CA GLY A 369 15.00 -10.95 -16.93
C GLY A 369 14.26 -10.00 -15.99
N TYR A 370 15.02 -9.26 -15.18
CA TYR A 370 14.48 -8.42 -14.10
C TYR A 370 13.85 -7.09 -14.56
N LEU A 371 13.97 -6.72 -15.83
CA LEU A 371 13.23 -5.60 -16.42
C LEU A 371 11.88 -6.02 -17.03
N SER A 372 11.61 -7.32 -17.19
CA SER A 372 10.35 -7.82 -17.74
C SER A 372 9.10 -7.39 -16.93
N PRO A 373 9.14 -7.22 -15.59
CA PRO A 373 8.03 -6.64 -14.84
C PRO A 373 7.63 -5.23 -15.31
N THR A 374 8.56 -4.46 -15.89
CA THR A 374 8.26 -3.14 -16.47
C THR A 374 7.35 -3.24 -17.68
N VAL A 375 7.56 -4.28 -18.50
CA VAL A 375 6.67 -4.57 -19.65
C VAL A 375 5.28 -4.95 -19.15
N VAL A 376 5.19 -5.76 -18.08
CA VAL A 376 3.91 -6.05 -17.43
C VAL A 376 3.22 -4.75 -16.99
N GLY A 377 3.97 -3.82 -16.38
CA GLY A 377 3.46 -2.51 -15.99
C GLY A 377 2.89 -1.71 -17.17
N LEU A 378 3.61 -1.65 -18.27
CA LEU A 378 3.16 -0.98 -19.50
C LEU A 378 1.88 -1.62 -20.06
N LEU A 379 1.81 -2.95 -20.08
CA LEU A 379 0.63 -3.68 -20.56
C LEU A 379 -0.58 -3.46 -19.64
N LEU A 380 -0.40 -3.37 -18.32
CA LEU A 380 -1.48 -3.09 -17.38
C LEU A 380 -2.01 -1.65 -17.49
N CYS A 381 -1.21 -0.69 -17.96
CA CYS A 381 -1.71 0.66 -18.22
C CYS A 381 -2.80 0.69 -19.31
N ILE A 382 -2.76 -0.22 -20.28
CA ILE A 382 -3.76 -0.27 -21.37
C ILE A 382 -5.18 -0.48 -20.83
N PRO A 383 -5.48 -1.59 -20.12
CA PRO A 383 -6.81 -1.78 -19.55
C PRO A 383 -7.13 -0.74 -18.46
N GLY A 384 -6.13 -0.23 -17.72
CA GLY A 384 -6.33 0.86 -16.74
C GLY A 384 -6.90 2.12 -17.39
N VAL A 385 -6.29 2.57 -18.49
CA VAL A 385 -6.77 3.71 -19.28
C VAL A 385 -8.12 3.41 -19.93
N ALA A 386 -8.30 2.22 -20.49
CA ALA A 386 -9.57 1.82 -21.10
C ALA A 386 -10.75 1.91 -20.10
N LEU A 387 -10.56 1.42 -18.87
CA LEU A 387 -11.56 1.52 -17.79
C LEU A 387 -11.86 2.97 -17.42
N ALA A 388 -10.84 3.84 -17.35
CA ALA A 388 -11.04 5.26 -17.11
C ALA A 388 -11.85 5.93 -18.25
N VAL A 389 -11.57 5.60 -19.51
CA VAL A 389 -12.34 6.08 -20.68
C VAL A 389 -13.78 5.61 -20.60
N VAL A 390 -14.02 4.31 -20.32
CA VAL A 390 -15.38 3.77 -20.16
C VAL A 390 -16.12 4.47 -19.05
N SER A 391 -15.45 4.79 -17.94
CA SER A 391 -16.06 5.54 -16.83
C SER A 391 -16.56 6.92 -17.28
N VAL A 392 -15.77 7.66 -18.08
CA VAL A 392 -16.17 8.98 -18.63
C VAL A 392 -17.34 8.84 -19.61
N VAL A 393 -17.27 7.90 -20.54
CA VAL A 393 -18.31 7.69 -21.55
C VAL A 393 -19.66 7.34 -20.90
N LEU A 394 -19.66 6.48 -19.90
CA LEU A 394 -20.87 6.09 -19.18
C LEU A 394 -21.43 7.25 -18.33
N GLN A 395 -20.57 8.09 -17.77
CA GLN A 395 -21.00 9.26 -17.01
C GLN A 395 -21.70 10.27 -17.92
N ASN A 396 -21.17 10.52 -19.12
CA ASN A 396 -21.76 11.46 -20.08
C ASN A 396 -23.12 10.97 -20.61
N LYS A 397 -23.34 9.65 -20.67
CA LYS A 397 -24.63 9.06 -21.08
C LYS A 397 -25.68 9.05 -19.97
N ARG A 398 -25.26 9.04 -18.70
CA ARG A 398 -26.13 9.04 -17.51
C ARG A 398 -25.51 9.97 -16.49
N PRO A 399 -25.80 11.30 -16.55
CA PRO A 399 -25.30 12.22 -15.54
C PRO A 399 -25.70 11.71 -14.15
N LEU A 400 -24.77 11.78 -13.21
CA LEU A 400 -25.04 11.45 -11.81
C LEU A 400 -26.15 12.41 -11.36
N SER A 401 -27.32 11.87 -11.02
CA SER A 401 -28.35 12.68 -10.34
C SER A 401 -27.78 13.15 -9.01
N VAL A 402 -27.62 14.46 -8.88
CA VAL A 402 -27.19 15.14 -7.67
C VAL A 402 -28.23 14.93 -6.57
#